data_3bc798619b8479b79bbc84ce03a5af81
#
_entry.id   3bc798619b8479b79bbc84ce03a5af81
#
_cell.length_a   1.000
_cell.length_b   1.000
_cell.length_c   1.000
_cell.angle_alpha   90.00
_cell.angle_beta   90.00
_cell.angle_gamma   90.00
#
_symmetry.space_group_name_H-M   'P 1'
#
loop_
_entity.id
_entity.type
_entity.pdbx_description
1 polymer ?
#
loop_
_entity_poly.entity_id
_entity_poly.type
_entity_poly.pdbx_seq_one_letter_code
_entity_poly.pdbx_strand_id
1 'polypeptide(L)'
;MDGAWEAEALDEFFARLLGTRMTDQIKPLRLLGHVLAAKLLNRQDMRRARQVGEVHYDLGNDFYAAMLDSRMTYTCGYWEQASNLEEAQVAKLDMICRKLQLKPGMRVLDIGCGWGSFMAYAAEHYGVQCVGVSISKEQVSWAQERYAHLPLEFRLQDYRELNQQFDAIASVGMFEHVGRKNYREYMQVAHRCLAKDGLFLLHTIGKNMRKSAPDPWIDKYIFPNGDLPSIGQILSLIHI
;
A
#
# COMPACT_ATOMS: atom_id res chain seq x y z
N MET A 1 4.41 -26.32 -4.11
CA MET A 1 5.48 -26.39 -5.13
C MET A 1 5.62 -27.84 -5.50
N ASP A 2 5.64 -28.14 -6.77
CA ASP A 2 5.51 -29.54 -7.25
C ASP A 2 6.83 -30.31 -7.26
N GLY A 3 7.87 -29.83 -6.54
CA GLY A 3 9.20 -30.48 -6.46
C GLY A 3 9.94 -30.55 -7.80
N ALA A 4 9.60 -29.67 -8.76
CA ALA A 4 10.22 -29.69 -10.08
C ALA A 4 11.66 -29.19 -10.11
N TRP A 5 12.08 -28.47 -9.07
CA TRP A 5 13.45 -27.96 -8.88
C TRP A 5 13.70 -27.62 -7.41
N GLU A 6 14.97 -27.67 -7.02
CA GLU A 6 15.46 -27.28 -5.69
C GLU A 6 16.66 -26.34 -5.85
N ALA A 7 16.87 -25.45 -4.89
CA ALA A 7 18.04 -24.58 -4.83
C ALA A 7 18.56 -24.51 -3.39
N GLU A 8 19.85 -24.77 -3.20
CA GLU A 8 20.53 -24.72 -1.89
C GLU A 8 20.56 -23.29 -1.34
N ALA A 9 20.75 -22.28 -2.22
CA ALA A 9 20.72 -20.85 -1.89
C ALA A 9 19.71 -20.17 -2.82
N LEU A 10 18.49 -19.99 -2.32
CA LEU A 10 17.36 -19.47 -3.11
C LEU A 10 17.57 -18.02 -3.55
N ASP A 11 18.17 -17.19 -2.71
CA ASP A 11 18.54 -15.80 -2.97
C ASP A 11 19.58 -15.69 -4.09
N GLU A 12 20.64 -16.50 -4.06
CA GLU A 12 21.63 -16.55 -5.15
C GLU A 12 21.03 -17.04 -6.46
N PHE A 13 20.18 -18.08 -6.39
CA PHE A 13 19.47 -18.58 -7.57
C PHE A 13 18.70 -17.48 -8.26
N PHE A 14 17.87 -16.74 -7.54
CA PHE A 14 17.09 -15.62 -8.12
C PHE A 14 17.97 -14.45 -8.54
N ALA A 15 19.03 -14.11 -7.81
CA ALA A 15 19.96 -13.07 -8.22
C ALA A 15 20.62 -13.38 -9.56
N ARG A 16 21.06 -14.63 -9.78
CA ARG A 16 21.64 -15.10 -11.05
C ARG A 16 20.58 -15.13 -12.16
N LEU A 17 19.41 -15.70 -11.90
CA LEU A 17 18.31 -15.78 -12.87
C LEU A 17 17.88 -14.41 -13.38
N LEU A 18 17.67 -13.45 -12.48
CA LEU A 18 17.28 -12.08 -12.83
C LEU A 18 18.39 -11.31 -13.54
N GLY A 19 19.66 -11.60 -13.20
CA GLY A 19 20.84 -11.03 -13.86
C GLY A 19 20.97 -11.40 -15.35
N THR A 20 20.39 -12.53 -15.78
CA THR A 20 20.44 -12.99 -17.20
C THR A 20 19.55 -12.20 -18.16
N ARG A 21 18.65 -11.35 -17.66
CA ARG A 21 17.62 -10.63 -18.46
C ARG A 21 16.79 -11.54 -19.37
N MET A 22 16.65 -12.82 -19.03
CA MET A 22 15.84 -13.77 -19.82
C MET A 22 14.40 -13.31 -20.01
N THR A 23 13.86 -12.55 -19.07
CA THR A 23 12.52 -11.97 -19.17
C THR A 23 12.36 -11.01 -20.35
N ASP A 24 13.43 -10.36 -20.80
CA ASP A 24 13.38 -9.44 -21.96
C ASP A 24 13.27 -10.20 -23.30
N GLN A 25 13.64 -11.48 -23.32
CA GLN A 25 13.64 -12.34 -24.51
C GLN A 25 12.32 -13.10 -24.70
N ILE A 26 11.53 -13.28 -23.63
CA ILE A 26 10.26 -13.99 -23.68
C ILE A 26 9.16 -13.00 -24.10
N LYS A 27 8.75 -13.04 -25.36
CA LYS A 27 7.57 -12.31 -25.88
C LYS A 27 6.45 -13.30 -26.23
N PRO A 28 5.71 -13.85 -25.28
CA PRO A 28 4.65 -14.78 -25.60
C PRO A 28 3.48 -14.02 -26.26
N LEU A 29 3.06 -14.44 -27.43
CA LEU A 29 1.85 -13.95 -28.14
C LEU A 29 0.60 -13.96 -27.25
N ARG A 30 0.54 -14.86 -26.27
CA ARG A 30 -0.52 -14.92 -25.24
C ARG A 30 -0.60 -13.67 -24.36
N LEU A 31 0.50 -12.92 -24.18
CA LEU A 31 0.49 -11.65 -23.42
C LEU A 31 -0.26 -10.52 -24.15
N LEU A 32 -0.40 -10.58 -25.47
CA LEU A 32 -1.06 -9.53 -26.25
C LEU A 32 -2.53 -9.34 -25.85
N GLY A 33 -3.24 -10.44 -25.59
CA GLY A 33 -4.62 -10.41 -25.09
C GLY A 33 -4.75 -9.80 -23.70
N HIS A 34 -3.83 -10.14 -22.79
CA HIS A 34 -3.80 -9.57 -21.43
C HIS A 34 -3.45 -8.07 -21.44
N VAL A 35 -2.54 -7.63 -22.30
CA VAL A 35 -2.18 -6.21 -22.46
C VAL A 35 -3.35 -5.40 -23.04
N LEU A 36 -4.07 -5.95 -24.02
CA LEU A 36 -5.28 -5.32 -24.59
C LEU A 36 -6.40 -5.22 -23.55
N ALA A 37 -6.65 -6.30 -22.82
CA ALA A 37 -7.65 -6.30 -21.73
C ALA A 37 -7.29 -5.29 -20.62
N ALA A 38 -6.02 -5.19 -20.22
CA ALA A 38 -5.56 -4.21 -19.22
C ALA A 38 -5.68 -2.76 -19.70
N LYS A 39 -5.57 -2.50 -21.03
CA LYS A 39 -5.78 -1.17 -21.61
C LYS A 39 -7.26 -0.77 -21.67
N LEU A 40 -8.15 -1.71 -21.95
CA LEU A 40 -9.57 -1.45 -22.15
C LEU A 40 -10.39 -1.51 -20.87
N LEU A 41 -10.08 -2.43 -19.96
CA LEU A 41 -10.83 -2.65 -18.73
C LEU A 41 -10.19 -1.88 -17.55
N ASN A 42 -11.02 -1.27 -16.68
CA ASN A 42 -10.57 -0.79 -15.37
C ASN A 42 -10.51 -2.00 -14.44
N ARG A 43 -9.29 -2.53 -14.19
CA ARG A 43 -9.07 -3.72 -13.36
C ARG A 43 -9.15 -3.41 -11.85
N GLN A 44 -9.22 -2.13 -11.48
CA GLN A 44 -9.29 -1.62 -10.09
C GLN A 44 -10.62 -0.87 -9.85
N ASP A 45 -11.71 -1.27 -10.51
CA ASP A 45 -13.04 -0.77 -10.19
C ASP A 45 -13.49 -1.23 -8.78
N MET A 46 -14.50 -0.58 -8.21
CA MET A 46 -14.98 -0.83 -6.84
C MET A 46 -15.34 -2.31 -6.57
N ARG A 47 -15.86 -3.04 -7.58
CA ARG A 47 -16.23 -4.46 -7.40
C ARG A 47 -14.99 -5.35 -7.32
N ARG A 48 -14.00 -5.09 -8.16
CA ARG A 48 -12.75 -5.86 -8.20
C ARG A 48 -11.79 -5.51 -7.08
N ALA A 49 -11.80 -4.27 -6.60
CA ALA A 49 -11.03 -3.86 -5.43
C ALA A 49 -11.39 -4.71 -4.20
N ARG A 50 -12.67 -4.99 -3.96
CA ARG A 50 -13.12 -5.88 -2.86
C ARG A 50 -12.60 -7.31 -3.00
N GLN A 51 -12.57 -7.87 -4.22
CA GLN A 51 -12.00 -9.20 -4.47
C GLN A 51 -10.49 -9.28 -4.18
N VAL A 52 -9.75 -8.21 -4.45
CA VAL A 52 -8.31 -8.15 -4.14
C VAL A 52 -8.07 -8.20 -2.63
N GLY A 53 -8.91 -7.51 -1.84
CA GLY A 53 -8.86 -7.55 -0.37
C GLY A 53 -9.07 -8.98 0.17
N GLU A 54 -10.05 -9.70 -0.36
CA GLU A 54 -10.35 -11.08 0.03
C GLU A 54 -9.22 -12.06 -0.32
N VAL A 55 -8.70 -12.03 -1.53
CA VAL A 55 -7.70 -13.00 -1.99
C VAL A 55 -6.30 -12.76 -1.42
N HIS A 56 -5.91 -11.49 -1.24
CA HIS A 56 -4.54 -11.16 -0.82
C HIS A 56 -4.33 -11.29 0.69
N TYR A 57 -5.36 -10.99 1.51
CA TYR A 57 -5.24 -11.02 2.97
C TYR A 57 -5.83 -12.27 3.62
N ASP A 58 -6.41 -13.20 2.85
CA ASP A 58 -6.96 -14.49 3.32
C ASP A 58 -5.89 -15.53 3.71
N LEU A 59 -4.59 -15.19 3.60
CA LEU A 59 -3.49 -16.01 4.16
C LEU A 59 -3.51 -16.08 5.69
N GLY A 60 -4.33 -15.24 6.33
CA GLY A 60 -4.51 -15.17 7.77
C GLY A 60 -3.49 -14.28 8.49
N ASN A 61 -3.93 -13.65 9.59
CA ASN A 61 -3.10 -12.75 10.39
C ASN A 61 -1.86 -13.43 10.98
N ASP A 62 -1.92 -14.75 11.27
CA ASP A 62 -0.80 -15.51 11.82
C ASP A 62 0.39 -15.57 10.87
N PHE A 63 0.13 -15.70 9.56
CA PHE A 63 1.18 -15.66 8.54
C PHE A 63 1.90 -14.31 8.53
N TYR A 64 1.13 -13.22 8.53
CA TYR A 64 1.71 -11.88 8.54
C TYR A 64 2.42 -11.56 9.85
N ALA A 65 1.89 -12.00 10.99
CA ALA A 65 2.53 -11.82 12.29
C ALA A 65 3.88 -12.54 12.40
N ALA A 66 4.04 -13.68 11.73
CA ALA A 66 5.33 -14.40 11.67
C ALA A 66 6.39 -13.71 10.80
N MET A 67 5.98 -12.82 9.90
CA MET A 67 6.84 -12.18 8.90
C MET A 67 7.13 -10.70 9.19
N LEU A 68 6.18 -9.99 9.79
CA LEU A 68 6.22 -8.54 9.98
C LEU A 68 6.72 -8.17 11.39
N ASP A 69 6.89 -6.86 11.61
CA ASP A 69 7.13 -6.27 12.92
C ASP A 69 5.92 -6.43 13.86
N SER A 70 6.11 -6.13 15.14
CA SER A 70 5.06 -6.25 16.16
C SER A 70 3.79 -5.42 15.89
N ARG A 71 3.89 -4.38 15.07
CA ARG A 71 2.78 -3.51 14.64
C ARG A 71 2.12 -3.95 13.34
N MET A 72 2.58 -5.06 12.73
CA MET A 72 2.06 -5.56 11.45
C MET A 72 2.20 -4.56 10.30
N THR A 73 3.36 -3.92 10.17
CA THR A 73 3.60 -2.89 9.15
C THR A 73 4.02 -3.53 7.83
N TYR A 74 3.11 -3.64 6.87
CA TYR A 74 3.35 -4.31 5.59
C TYR A 74 3.80 -3.34 4.48
N THR A 75 4.83 -2.52 4.80
CA THR A 75 5.49 -1.61 3.85
C THR A 75 6.98 -1.53 4.19
N CYS A 76 7.82 -0.96 3.31
CA CYS A 76 9.26 -0.88 3.56
C CYS A 76 9.59 -0.04 4.81
N GLY A 77 10.58 -0.49 5.58
CA GLY A 77 11.13 0.23 6.73
C GLY A 77 12.13 1.31 6.32
N TYR A 78 12.49 2.19 7.26
CA TYR A 78 13.53 3.20 7.11
C TYR A 78 14.79 2.79 7.89
N TRP A 79 15.82 2.37 7.16
CA TRP A 79 16.97 1.64 7.68
C TRP A 79 18.19 2.50 8.01
N GLU A 80 18.12 3.83 7.88
CA GLU A 80 19.31 4.69 8.00
C GLU A 80 20.07 4.47 9.32
N GLN A 81 19.35 4.27 10.44
CA GLN A 81 19.93 4.06 11.76
C GLN A 81 19.36 2.82 12.47
N ALA A 82 18.59 2.01 11.76
CA ALA A 82 17.95 0.83 12.32
C ALA A 82 18.79 -0.41 12.13
N SER A 83 18.88 -1.25 13.16
CA SER A 83 19.61 -2.51 13.17
C SER A 83 18.71 -3.74 12.98
N ASN A 84 17.39 -3.57 13.09
CA ASN A 84 16.39 -4.62 12.92
C ASN A 84 15.10 -4.08 12.32
N LEU A 85 14.18 -4.98 11.93
CA LEU A 85 12.93 -4.61 11.28
C LEU A 85 12.05 -3.73 12.18
N GLU A 86 11.95 -4.02 13.46
CA GLU A 86 11.15 -3.26 14.42
C GLU A 86 11.59 -1.79 14.46
N GLU A 87 12.88 -1.54 14.61
CA GLU A 87 13.45 -0.20 14.62
C GLU A 87 13.25 0.52 13.29
N ALA A 88 13.41 -0.18 12.16
CA ALA A 88 13.22 0.39 10.85
C ALA A 88 11.76 0.81 10.59
N GLN A 89 10.80 0.04 11.09
CA GLN A 89 9.38 0.37 10.98
C GLN A 89 9.01 1.55 11.89
N VAL A 90 9.48 1.55 13.14
CA VAL A 90 9.29 2.68 14.07
C VAL A 90 9.87 3.97 13.48
N ALA A 91 11.10 3.93 12.96
CA ALA A 91 11.74 5.09 12.33
C ALA A 91 10.95 5.62 11.13
N LYS A 92 10.37 4.73 10.30
CA LYS A 92 9.48 5.11 9.20
C LYS A 92 8.21 5.77 9.70
N LEU A 93 7.54 5.21 10.69
CA LEU A 93 6.29 5.76 11.24
C LEU A 93 6.51 7.15 11.85
N ASP A 94 7.61 7.33 12.59
CA ASP A 94 8.02 8.63 13.13
C ASP A 94 8.29 9.65 12.01
N MET A 95 9.02 9.24 10.97
CA MET A 95 9.30 10.10 9.82
C MET A 95 8.02 10.57 9.12
N ILE A 96 7.00 9.70 8.99
CA ILE A 96 5.70 10.07 8.42
C ILE A 96 5.02 11.12 9.30
N CYS A 97 4.96 10.91 10.61
CA CYS A 97 4.36 11.85 11.55
C CYS A 97 5.05 13.22 11.51
N ARG A 98 6.38 13.25 11.49
CA ARG A 98 7.15 14.50 11.35
C ARG A 98 6.92 15.21 10.02
N LYS A 99 6.87 14.49 8.91
CA LYS A 99 6.58 15.06 7.58
C LYS A 99 5.18 15.65 7.49
N LEU A 100 4.21 15.03 8.15
CA LEU A 100 2.84 15.54 8.29
C LEU A 100 2.71 16.65 9.34
N GLN A 101 3.79 16.97 10.07
CA GLN A 101 3.83 17.97 11.14
C GLN A 101 2.73 17.76 12.20
N LEU A 102 2.48 16.49 12.55
CA LEU A 102 1.39 16.12 13.46
C LEU A 102 1.53 16.80 14.83
N LYS A 103 0.39 17.26 15.34
CA LYS A 103 0.28 17.91 16.66
C LYS A 103 -0.89 17.30 17.45
N PRO A 104 -0.83 17.31 18.79
CA PRO A 104 -1.91 16.79 19.62
C PRO A 104 -3.27 17.40 19.24
N GLY A 105 -4.31 16.56 19.21
CA GLY A 105 -5.67 16.94 18.88
C GLY A 105 -6.01 17.00 17.39
N MET A 106 -5.03 16.93 16.48
CA MET A 106 -5.30 16.83 15.03
C MET A 106 -6.10 15.60 14.69
N ARG A 107 -6.97 15.71 13.68
CA ARG A 107 -7.69 14.61 13.04
C ARG A 107 -6.95 14.17 11.80
N VAL A 108 -6.53 12.91 11.75
CA VAL A 108 -5.71 12.34 10.67
C VAL A 108 -6.48 11.25 9.94
N LEU A 109 -6.45 11.27 8.61
CA LEU A 109 -6.97 10.20 7.77
C LEU A 109 -5.82 9.29 7.29
N ASP A 110 -6.01 7.97 7.40
CA ASP A 110 -5.12 6.96 6.80
C ASP A 110 -5.88 6.22 5.67
N ILE A 111 -5.50 6.50 4.42
CA ILE A 111 -6.11 5.85 3.25
C ILE A 111 -5.36 4.55 2.94
N GLY A 112 -6.01 3.43 3.26
CA GLY A 112 -5.38 2.11 3.19
C GLY A 112 -4.64 1.77 4.48
N CYS A 113 -5.32 1.89 5.61
CA CYS A 113 -4.72 1.80 6.95
C CYS A 113 -4.15 0.42 7.31
N GLY A 114 -4.44 -0.63 6.52
CA GLY A 114 -3.99 -1.98 6.83
C GLY A 114 -4.39 -2.42 8.24
N TRP A 115 -3.46 -2.96 9.00
CA TRP A 115 -3.64 -3.33 10.41
C TRP A 115 -3.54 -2.14 11.38
N GLY A 116 -3.46 -0.91 10.90
CA GLY A 116 -3.51 0.29 11.73
C GLY A 116 -2.19 0.73 12.37
N SER A 117 -1.06 0.19 11.92
CA SER A 117 0.27 0.47 12.51
C SER A 117 0.61 1.97 12.56
N PHE A 118 0.37 2.71 11.46
CA PHE A 118 0.61 4.15 11.44
C PHE A 118 -0.33 4.89 12.39
N MET A 119 -1.61 4.59 12.36
CA MET A 119 -2.62 5.24 13.20
C MET A 119 -2.31 5.06 14.68
N ALA A 120 -1.97 3.82 15.09
CA ALA A 120 -1.63 3.52 16.48
C ALA A 120 -0.38 4.30 16.92
N TYR A 121 0.69 4.26 16.12
CA TYR A 121 1.92 5.02 16.41
C TYR A 121 1.65 6.53 16.53
N ALA A 122 0.90 7.09 15.58
CA ALA A 122 0.57 8.51 15.57
C ALA A 122 -0.27 8.93 16.80
N ALA A 123 -1.24 8.12 17.21
CA ALA A 123 -2.04 8.38 18.41
C ALA A 123 -1.20 8.29 19.69
N GLU A 124 -0.39 7.23 19.82
CA GLU A 124 0.46 7.00 21.02
C GLU A 124 1.52 8.08 21.22
N HIS A 125 2.19 8.50 20.12
CA HIS A 125 3.37 9.37 20.23
C HIS A 125 3.11 10.84 19.89
N TYR A 126 2.04 11.13 19.13
CA TYR A 126 1.72 12.49 18.69
C TYR A 126 0.37 12.99 19.20
N GLY A 127 -0.40 12.17 19.91
CA GLY A 127 -1.67 12.57 20.55
C GLY A 127 -2.76 12.96 19.54
N VAL A 128 -2.76 12.37 18.35
CA VAL A 128 -3.75 12.63 17.31
C VAL A 128 -4.92 11.66 17.39
N GLN A 129 -6.04 12.02 16.73
CA GLN A 129 -7.19 11.15 16.51
C GLN A 129 -7.15 10.68 15.06
N CYS A 130 -7.25 9.36 14.82
CA CYS A 130 -7.15 8.86 13.45
C CYS A 130 -8.43 8.16 13.00
N VAL A 131 -8.75 8.34 11.72
CA VAL A 131 -9.72 7.56 10.97
C VAL A 131 -8.97 6.81 9.89
N GLY A 132 -9.12 5.49 9.83
CA GLY A 132 -8.53 4.66 8.80
C GLY A 132 -9.57 3.95 7.98
N VAL A 133 -9.33 3.84 6.68
CA VAL A 133 -10.18 3.08 5.76
C VAL A 133 -9.40 1.94 5.13
N SER A 134 -10.00 0.76 5.09
CA SER A 134 -9.51 -0.42 4.38
C SER A 134 -10.69 -1.16 3.76
N ILE A 135 -10.45 -1.91 2.68
CA ILE A 135 -11.42 -2.83 2.07
C ILE A 135 -11.25 -4.26 2.54
N SER A 136 -10.26 -4.53 3.40
CA SER A 136 -10.03 -5.85 4.01
C SER A 136 -10.72 -5.93 5.37
N LYS A 137 -11.71 -6.84 5.47
CA LYS A 137 -12.43 -7.10 6.71
C LYS A 137 -11.52 -7.65 7.79
N GLU A 138 -10.60 -8.54 7.43
CA GLU A 138 -9.64 -9.16 8.35
C GLU A 138 -8.75 -8.10 9.02
N GLN A 139 -8.19 -7.17 8.23
CA GLN A 139 -7.37 -6.08 8.75
C GLN A 139 -8.15 -5.16 9.68
N VAL A 140 -9.36 -4.75 9.27
CA VAL A 140 -10.20 -3.85 10.06
C VAL A 140 -10.60 -4.49 11.38
N SER A 141 -11.06 -5.75 11.36
CA SER A 141 -11.48 -6.46 12.59
C SER A 141 -10.32 -6.63 13.58
N TRP A 142 -9.16 -7.03 13.07
CA TRP A 142 -7.95 -7.18 13.89
C TRP A 142 -7.49 -5.84 14.51
N ALA A 143 -7.48 -4.77 13.70
CA ALA A 143 -7.08 -3.45 14.17
C ALA A 143 -8.04 -2.87 15.21
N GLN A 144 -9.36 -3.05 15.04
CA GLN A 144 -10.39 -2.65 16.00
C GLN A 144 -10.22 -3.34 17.35
N GLU A 145 -9.92 -4.63 17.35
CA GLU A 145 -9.70 -5.39 18.59
C GLU A 145 -8.40 -4.96 19.28
N ARG A 146 -7.31 -4.91 18.53
CA ARG A 146 -5.98 -4.62 19.09
C ARG A 146 -5.85 -3.21 19.65
N TYR A 147 -6.43 -2.23 18.98
CA TYR A 147 -6.27 -0.81 19.31
C TYR A 147 -7.56 -0.19 19.90
N ALA A 148 -8.43 -0.98 20.49
CA ALA A 148 -9.69 -0.51 21.11
C ALA A 148 -9.48 0.54 22.22
N HIS A 149 -8.27 0.61 22.80
CA HIS A 149 -7.90 1.54 23.87
C HIS A 149 -7.41 2.91 23.36
N LEU A 150 -7.23 3.07 22.06
CA LEU A 150 -6.74 4.31 21.44
C LEU A 150 -7.88 5.09 20.76
N PRO A 151 -7.74 6.39 20.53
CA PRO A 151 -8.75 7.24 19.85
C PRO A 151 -8.70 7.02 18.31
N LEU A 152 -8.93 5.77 17.88
CA LEU A 152 -8.86 5.33 16.49
C LEU A 152 -10.20 4.82 16.00
N GLU A 153 -10.56 5.19 14.78
CA GLU A 153 -11.74 4.68 14.08
C GLU A 153 -11.32 3.94 12.82
N PHE A 154 -11.59 2.62 12.77
CA PHE A 154 -11.32 1.78 11.60
C PHE A 154 -12.61 1.49 10.85
N ARG A 155 -12.65 1.78 9.54
CA ARG A 155 -13.82 1.60 8.68
C ARG A 155 -13.54 0.60 7.57
N LEU A 156 -14.44 -0.35 7.41
CA LEU A 156 -14.51 -1.18 6.21
C LEU A 156 -15.19 -0.36 5.10
N GLN A 157 -14.43 0.45 4.40
CA GLN A 157 -14.95 1.46 3.48
C GLN A 157 -13.99 1.68 2.30
N ASP A 158 -14.55 1.86 1.10
CA ASP A 158 -13.77 2.32 -0.06
C ASP A 158 -13.44 3.82 0.11
N TYR A 159 -12.19 4.20 -0.17
CA TYR A 159 -11.72 5.58 -0.04
C TYR A 159 -12.54 6.58 -0.87
N ARG A 160 -13.15 6.14 -1.99
CA ARG A 160 -13.97 6.98 -2.88
C ARG A 160 -15.22 7.52 -2.20
N GLU A 161 -15.70 6.84 -1.17
CA GLU A 161 -16.89 7.22 -0.41
C GLU A 161 -16.59 8.26 0.68
N LEU A 162 -15.32 8.62 0.88
CA LEU A 162 -14.92 9.61 1.88
C LEU A 162 -15.31 11.03 1.46
N ASN A 163 -15.86 11.80 2.42
CA ASN A 163 -16.29 13.19 2.24
C ASN A 163 -16.04 14.08 3.47
N GLN A 164 -15.44 13.54 4.53
CA GLN A 164 -15.09 14.29 5.75
C GLN A 164 -13.75 14.97 5.57
N GLN A 165 -13.54 16.10 6.30
CA GLN A 165 -12.28 16.81 6.30
C GLN A 165 -11.38 16.39 7.48
N PHE A 166 -10.07 16.41 7.23
CA PHE A 166 -9.01 16.02 8.16
C PHE A 166 -7.86 17.03 8.08
N ASP A 167 -7.18 17.26 9.19
CA ASP A 167 -6.05 18.18 9.29
C ASP A 167 -4.82 17.65 8.53
N ALA A 168 -4.67 16.34 8.47
CA ALA A 168 -3.61 15.68 7.70
C ALA A 168 -4.11 14.35 7.11
N ILE A 169 -3.50 13.94 6.00
CA ILE A 169 -3.80 12.66 5.34
C ILE A 169 -2.51 11.88 5.11
N ALA A 170 -2.48 10.61 5.49
CA ALA A 170 -1.46 9.65 5.11
C ALA A 170 -2.02 8.62 4.11
N SER A 171 -1.16 8.14 3.23
CA SER A 171 -1.40 6.97 2.41
C SER A 171 -0.08 6.24 2.20
N VAL A 172 0.04 5.04 2.74
CA VAL A 172 1.31 4.32 2.84
C VAL A 172 1.16 2.92 2.25
N GLY A 173 1.76 2.68 1.07
CA GLY A 173 1.70 1.37 0.40
C GLY A 173 0.32 1.02 -0.17
N MET A 174 -0.50 2.04 -0.48
CA MET A 174 -1.84 1.84 -1.03
C MET A 174 -1.97 2.26 -2.50
N PHE A 175 -1.19 3.26 -2.93
CA PHE A 175 -1.32 3.86 -4.27
C PHE A 175 -0.98 2.87 -5.40
N GLU A 176 -0.21 1.84 -5.12
CA GLU A 176 0.10 0.70 -5.99
C GLU A 176 -1.16 -0.08 -6.40
N HIS A 177 -2.20 -0.03 -5.58
CA HIS A 177 -3.49 -0.72 -5.80
C HIS A 177 -4.54 0.17 -6.45
N VAL A 178 -4.30 1.47 -6.58
CA VAL A 178 -5.25 2.44 -7.16
C VAL A 178 -5.41 2.26 -8.67
N GLY A 179 -4.30 2.04 -9.39
CA GLY A 179 -4.25 1.91 -10.83
C GLY A 179 -4.39 3.25 -11.56
N ARG A 180 -3.70 3.38 -12.69
CA ARG A 180 -3.55 4.65 -13.45
C ARG A 180 -4.86 5.33 -13.85
N LYS A 181 -5.89 4.55 -14.12
CA LYS A 181 -7.20 5.09 -14.53
C LYS A 181 -7.91 5.83 -13.39
N ASN A 182 -7.55 5.52 -12.14
CA ASN A 182 -8.18 6.07 -10.94
C ASN A 182 -7.30 7.10 -10.21
N TYR A 183 -6.06 7.36 -10.67
CA TYR A 183 -5.14 8.28 -9.97
C TYR A 183 -5.73 9.68 -9.78
N ARG A 184 -6.40 10.23 -10.81
CA ARG A 184 -7.05 11.54 -10.70
C ARG A 184 -8.16 11.54 -9.67
N GLU A 185 -9.02 10.54 -9.68
CA GLU A 185 -10.10 10.37 -8.70
C GLU A 185 -9.53 10.26 -7.28
N TYR A 186 -8.45 9.47 -7.12
CA TYR A 186 -7.76 9.33 -5.84
C TYR A 186 -7.27 10.67 -5.28
N MET A 187 -6.60 11.48 -6.10
CA MET A 187 -6.13 12.82 -5.71
C MET A 187 -7.28 13.77 -5.43
N GLN A 188 -8.39 13.69 -6.16
CA GLN A 188 -9.59 14.46 -5.87
C GLN A 188 -10.22 14.10 -4.53
N VAL A 189 -10.20 12.81 -4.15
CA VAL A 189 -10.62 12.37 -2.82
C VAL A 189 -9.71 12.97 -1.75
N ALA A 190 -8.39 12.83 -1.91
CA ALA A 190 -7.44 13.42 -0.97
C ALA A 190 -7.65 14.94 -0.83
N HIS A 191 -7.81 15.66 -1.95
CA HIS A 191 -8.06 17.10 -1.95
C HIS A 191 -9.36 17.48 -1.20
N ARG A 192 -10.49 16.80 -1.48
CA ARG A 192 -11.76 17.13 -0.80
C ARG A 192 -11.78 16.77 0.69
N CYS A 193 -10.96 15.79 1.10
CA CYS A 193 -10.84 15.35 2.49
C CYS A 193 -9.77 16.10 3.27
N LEU A 194 -8.91 16.89 2.63
CA LEU A 194 -7.87 17.66 3.29
C LEU A 194 -8.39 19.03 3.69
N ALA A 195 -8.22 19.41 4.96
CA ALA A 195 -8.53 20.75 5.44
C ALA A 195 -7.63 21.78 4.76
N LYS A 196 -8.05 23.06 4.81
CA LYS A 196 -7.24 24.16 4.30
C LYS A 196 -5.88 24.16 5.05
N ASP A 197 -4.80 24.30 4.30
CA ASP A 197 -3.41 24.28 4.80
C ASP A 197 -2.97 22.94 5.40
N GLY A 198 -3.76 21.87 5.25
CA GLY A 198 -3.41 20.51 5.66
C GLY A 198 -2.34 19.88 4.77
N LEU A 199 -1.68 18.84 5.28
CA LEU A 199 -0.64 18.11 4.55
C LEU A 199 -1.12 16.71 4.15
N PHE A 200 -0.84 16.33 2.92
CA PHE A 200 -1.04 14.97 2.41
C PHE A 200 0.31 14.30 2.13
N LEU A 201 0.57 13.19 2.79
CA LEU A 201 1.74 12.36 2.55
C LEU A 201 1.34 11.12 1.74
N LEU A 202 1.93 10.99 0.56
CA LEU A 202 1.80 9.81 -0.28
C LEU A 202 3.14 9.05 -0.30
N HIS A 203 3.14 7.85 0.27
CA HIS A 203 4.26 6.91 0.22
C HIS A 203 3.86 5.71 -0.63
N THR A 204 4.62 5.41 -1.67
CA THR A 204 4.33 4.32 -2.60
C THR A 204 5.61 3.76 -3.20
N ILE A 205 5.60 2.50 -3.59
CA ILE A 205 6.62 1.92 -4.45
C ILE A 205 6.47 2.54 -5.83
N GLY A 206 7.55 3.09 -6.36
CA GLY A 206 7.58 3.70 -7.69
C GLY A 206 8.56 3.01 -8.62
N LYS A 207 8.45 3.31 -9.91
CA LYS A 207 9.41 2.88 -10.94
C LYS A 207 9.93 4.05 -11.75
N ASN A 208 11.17 3.94 -12.24
CA ASN A 208 11.80 5.01 -13.03
C ASN A 208 11.26 5.10 -14.45
N MET A 209 10.76 4.00 -15.00
CA MET A 209 10.27 3.94 -16.38
C MET A 209 8.78 3.57 -16.44
N ARG A 210 8.09 4.15 -17.42
CA ARG A 210 6.69 3.84 -17.72
C ARG A 210 6.60 2.49 -18.45
N LYS A 211 6.71 1.37 -17.73
CA LYS A 211 6.40 0.04 -18.27
C LYS A 211 4.90 -0.24 -18.15
N SER A 212 4.35 -0.97 -19.12
CA SER A 212 2.91 -1.07 -19.29
C SER A 212 2.25 -2.28 -18.63
N ALA A 213 2.99 -3.23 -18.09
CA ALA A 213 2.40 -4.41 -17.46
C ALA A 213 3.20 -4.85 -16.23
N PRO A 214 2.53 -5.26 -15.13
CA PRO A 214 3.18 -5.94 -14.01
C PRO A 214 3.71 -7.31 -14.46
N ASP A 215 4.64 -7.87 -13.68
CA ASP A 215 5.08 -9.25 -13.87
C ASP A 215 3.89 -10.20 -13.68
N PRO A 216 3.65 -11.18 -14.61
CA PRO A 216 2.48 -12.06 -14.53
C PRO A 216 2.43 -12.92 -13.26
N TRP A 217 3.58 -13.28 -12.68
CA TRP A 217 3.64 -14.04 -11.45
C TRP A 217 3.25 -13.19 -10.26
N ILE A 218 3.80 -11.97 -10.17
CA ILE A 218 3.45 -10.99 -9.14
C ILE A 218 1.96 -10.61 -9.24
N ASP A 219 1.44 -10.36 -10.47
CA ASP A 219 0.02 -10.05 -10.70
C ASP A 219 -0.90 -11.20 -10.28
N LYS A 220 -0.43 -12.46 -10.38
CA LYS A 220 -1.25 -13.63 -10.03
C LYS A 220 -1.20 -14.00 -8.55
N TYR A 221 -0.02 -13.94 -7.92
CA TYR A 221 0.20 -14.57 -6.62
C TYR A 221 0.49 -13.59 -5.48
N ILE A 222 0.97 -12.37 -5.79
CA ILE A 222 1.41 -11.40 -4.76
C ILE A 222 0.50 -10.17 -4.72
N PHE A 223 0.40 -9.44 -5.84
CA PHE A 223 -0.38 -8.20 -5.92
C PHE A 223 -1.29 -8.22 -7.15
N PRO A 224 -2.44 -8.93 -7.06
CA PRO A 224 -3.40 -8.97 -8.14
C PRO A 224 -3.83 -7.56 -8.56
N ASN A 225 -3.72 -7.29 -9.87
CA ASN A 225 -4.03 -5.98 -10.47
C ASN A 225 -3.15 -4.81 -9.98
N GLY A 226 -2.02 -5.05 -9.30
CA GLY A 226 -1.08 -4.01 -8.90
C GLY A 226 -0.52 -3.25 -10.11
N ASP A 227 -0.40 -1.93 -10.03
CA ASP A 227 0.20 -1.11 -11.09
C ASP A 227 1.10 -0.04 -10.44
N LEU A 228 2.39 -0.30 -10.44
CA LEU A 228 3.37 0.62 -9.86
C LEU A 228 3.42 1.93 -10.66
N PRO A 229 3.23 3.08 -10.02
CA PRO A 229 3.35 4.38 -10.68
C PRO A 229 4.80 4.69 -11.05
N SER A 230 5.01 5.45 -12.11
CA SER A 230 6.29 6.13 -12.32
C SER A 230 6.33 7.48 -11.61
N ILE A 231 7.52 7.96 -11.26
CA ILE A 231 7.71 9.29 -10.66
C ILE A 231 7.02 10.37 -11.48
N GLY A 232 7.18 10.36 -12.81
CA GLY A 232 6.53 11.32 -13.71
C GLY A 232 5.00 11.25 -13.69
N GLN A 233 4.42 10.06 -13.48
CA GLN A 233 2.96 9.92 -13.32
C GLN A 233 2.48 10.54 -12.00
N ILE A 234 3.20 10.32 -10.89
CA ILE A 234 2.86 10.93 -9.61
C ILE A 234 2.95 12.45 -9.70
N LEU A 235 4.07 12.99 -10.19
CA LEU A 235 4.29 14.43 -10.32
C LEU A 235 3.26 15.11 -11.24
N SER A 236 2.79 14.42 -12.28
CA SER A 236 1.74 14.96 -13.17
C SER A 236 0.39 15.17 -12.46
N LEU A 237 0.19 14.61 -11.28
CA LEU A 237 -1.04 14.73 -10.49
C LEU A 237 -1.01 15.86 -9.45
N ILE A 238 0.16 16.45 -9.20
CA ILE A 238 0.33 17.50 -8.19
C ILE A 238 -0.40 18.79 -8.58
N HIS A 239 -0.65 19.00 -9.87
CA HIS A 239 -1.28 20.21 -10.41
C HIS A 239 -2.76 20.00 -10.77
N ILE A 240 -3.47 19.16 -10.04
CA ILE A 240 -4.91 18.91 -10.27
C ILE A 240 -5.76 19.88 -9.47
#